data_8ac3990239d2bd9578747b9312ee1c14
#
_entry.id   8ac3990239d2bd9578747b9312ee1c14
#
_cell.length_a   1.000
_cell.length_b   1.000
_cell.length_c   1.000
_cell.angle_alpha   90.00
_cell.angle_beta   90.00
_cell.angle_gamma   90.00
#
_symmetry.space_group_name_H-M   'P 1'
#
loop_
_entity.id
_entity.type
_entity.pdbx_description
1 polymer ?
#
loop_
_entity_poly.entity_id
_entity_poly.type
_entity_poly.pdbx_seq_one_letter_code
_entity_poly.pdbx_strand_id
1 'polypeptide(L)'
;MSKKLPIVAIVGRANVGKSSLFNSILERREAIVAREAGTTRDSIMAKAEHKDKQFWLVDTAGIKDPEDEFEFTIQEQITQAADSADVIWVMVEADVAINEDDRRVAKMALKTQKPVFLIVNKIDKARGRELTEFERLGIKTIVYTSMPQGKGIDVLLDRLADVIPKATLKESDNRIRLAILGRPNVGKSQLFNTLSKKQQAIVADRAGTTRDINR
;
A
#
# COMPACT_ATOMS: atom_id res chain seq x y z
N MET A 1 19.45 -1.91 17.36
CA MET A 1 18.01 -1.60 17.19
C MET A 1 17.67 -1.77 15.72
N SER A 2 16.84 -2.72 15.36
CA SER A 2 16.34 -2.90 13.98
C SER A 2 15.50 -1.67 13.64
N LYS A 3 15.93 -0.83 12.71
CA LYS A 3 15.15 0.33 12.26
C LYS A 3 13.94 -0.21 11.50
N LYS A 4 12.74 0.00 12.03
CA LYS A 4 11.48 -0.28 11.35
C LYS A 4 11.45 0.51 10.04
N LEU A 5 11.06 -0.12 8.92
CA LEU A 5 10.88 0.59 7.67
C LEU A 5 9.72 1.59 7.78
N PRO A 6 9.85 2.78 7.18
CA PRO A 6 8.75 3.74 7.13
C PRO A 6 7.58 3.18 6.33
N ILE A 7 6.37 3.53 6.76
CA ILE A 7 5.11 3.12 6.14
C ILE A 7 4.49 4.30 5.43
N VAL A 8 4.14 4.12 4.15
CA VAL A 8 3.45 5.10 3.31
C VAL A 8 2.05 4.59 3.03
N ALA A 9 1.03 5.33 3.45
CA ALA A 9 -0.36 4.97 3.20
C ALA A 9 -0.97 5.83 2.08
N ILE A 10 -1.70 5.19 1.16
CA ILE A 10 -2.43 5.85 0.09
C ILE A 10 -3.89 5.96 0.51
N VAL A 11 -4.43 7.17 0.59
CA VAL A 11 -5.81 7.47 0.96
C VAL A 11 -6.49 8.32 -0.10
N GLY A 12 -7.81 8.25 -0.21
CA GLY A 12 -8.58 9.03 -1.18
C GLY A 12 -9.86 8.32 -1.54
N ARG A 13 -10.72 9.01 -2.30
CA ARG A 13 -11.99 8.47 -2.77
C ARG A 13 -11.82 7.20 -3.62
N ALA A 14 -12.91 6.50 -3.84
CA ALA A 14 -12.98 5.44 -4.83
C ALA A 14 -12.56 5.93 -6.22
N ASN A 15 -11.97 5.05 -7.00
CA ASN A 15 -11.66 5.25 -8.42
C ASN A 15 -10.67 6.39 -8.76
N VAL A 16 -10.08 7.08 -7.77
CA VAL A 16 -9.02 8.09 -8.01
C VAL A 16 -7.72 7.48 -8.55
N GLY A 17 -7.56 6.14 -8.46
CA GLY A 17 -6.42 5.41 -9.01
C GLY A 17 -5.41 4.93 -7.96
N LYS A 18 -5.82 4.76 -6.67
CA LYS A 18 -4.93 4.29 -5.59
C LYS A 18 -4.25 2.97 -5.94
N SER A 19 -5.02 1.96 -6.29
CA SER A 19 -4.49 0.64 -6.67
C SER A 19 -3.66 0.68 -7.96
N SER A 20 -4.01 1.57 -8.90
CA SER A 20 -3.19 1.78 -10.11
C SER A 20 -1.83 2.37 -9.77
N LEU A 21 -1.77 3.35 -8.86
CA LEU A 21 -0.51 3.90 -8.36
C LEU A 21 0.31 2.84 -7.62
N PHE A 22 -0.34 2.09 -6.72
CA PHE A 22 0.27 1.00 -5.98
C PHE A 22 0.93 -0.01 -6.93
N ASN A 23 0.17 -0.53 -7.88
CA ASN A 23 0.67 -1.49 -8.87
C ASN A 23 1.78 -0.89 -9.75
N SER A 24 1.64 0.35 -10.23
CA SER A 24 2.65 1.01 -11.05
C SER A 24 3.99 1.19 -10.32
N ILE A 25 3.98 1.37 -9.02
CA ILE A 25 5.20 1.43 -8.21
C ILE A 25 5.82 0.03 -8.08
N LEU A 26 4.99 -1.00 -7.89
CA LEU A 26 5.46 -2.37 -7.75
C LEU A 26 6.04 -2.95 -9.04
N GLU A 27 5.40 -2.69 -10.18
CA GLU A 27 5.86 -3.17 -11.49
C GLU A 27 7.21 -2.56 -11.91
N ARG A 28 7.49 -1.33 -11.49
CA ARG A 28 8.73 -0.62 -11.84
C ARG A 28 9.93 -0.94 -10.96
N ARG A 29 9.72 -1.61 -9.83
CA ARG A 29 10.73 -1.86 -8.80
C ARG A 29 10.74 -3.34 -8.45
N GLU A 30 11.88 -3.84 -7.99
CA GLU A 30 11.97 -5.18 -7.39
C GLU A 30 11.19 -5.19 -6.06
N ALA A 31 9.87 -5.21 -6.15
CA ALA A 31 9.01 -5.17 -4.99
C ALA A 31 8.65 -6.58 -4.54
N ILE A 32 8.86 -6.85 -3.27
CA ILE A 32 8.39 -8.08 -2.65
C ILE A 32 7.01 -7.79 -2.06
N VAL A 33 5.97 -8.33 -2.69
CA VAL A 33 4.62 -8.27 -2.13
C VAL A 33 4.57 -9.18 -0.90
N ALA A 34 4.49 -8.60 0.27
CA ALA A 34 4.24 -9.33 1.51
C ALA A 34 2.78 -9.13 1.91
N ARG A 35 1.99 -10.20 1.84
CA ARG A 35 0.70 -10.23 2.52
C ARG A 35 0.98 -10.61 3.97
N GLU A 36 1.06 -9.66 4.88
CA GLU A 36 1.03 -9.97 6.31
C GLU A 36 -0.42 -10.23 6.71
N ALA A 37 -0.75 -11.51 6.88
CA ALA A 37 -1.98 -11.91 7.55
C ALA A 37 -1.89 -11.51 9.03
N GLY A 38 -2.69 -10.51 9.45
CA GLY A 38 -2.82 -10.19 10.89
C GLY A 38 -2.91 -8.72 11.28
N THR A 39 -2.72 -7.78 10.37
CA THR A 39 -2.95 -6.35 10.65
C THR A 39 -4.17 -5.88 9.89
N THR A 40 -5.31 -5.85 10.60
CA THR A 40 -6.62 -5.30 10.15
C THR A 40 -7.05 -5.70 8.74
N ARG A 41 -8.17 -6.43 8.68
CA ARG A 41 -8.87 -6.89 7.47
C ARG A 41 -8.67 -5.92 6.30
N ASP A 42 -8.10 -6.43 5.18
CA ASP A 42 -8.23 -5.88 3.83
C ASP A 42 -7.22 -4.83 3.29
N SER A 43 -6.12 -4.51 3.96
CA SER A 43 -5.05 -3.67 3.37
C SER A 43 -3.97 -4.52 2.71
N ILE A 44 -3.53 -4.13 1.50
CA ILE A 44 -2.38 -4.77 0.86
C ILE A 44 -1.14 -3.95 1.15
N MET A 45 -0.13 -4.62 1.70
CA MET A 45 1.18 -4.02 1.94
C MET A 45 2.21 -4.58 0.97
N ALA A 46 3.04 -3.72 0.45
CA ALA A 46 4.19 -4.12 -0.35
C ALA A 46 5.45 -3.36 0.04
N LYS A 47 6.57 -4.06 0.05
CA LYS A 47 7.87 -3.44 0.26
C LYS A 47 8.38 -2.89 -1.06
N ALA A 48 8.73 -1.61 -1.09
CA ALA A 48 9.32 -0.95 -2.23
C ALA A 48 10.65 -0.30 -1.86
N GLU A 49 11.50 -0.06 -2.86
CA GLU A 49 12.79 0.61 -2.69
C GLU A 49 12.96 1.71 -3.74
N HIS A 50 13.50 2.86 -3.31
CA HIS A 50 13.89 3.96 -4.19
C HIS A 50 15.10 4.70 -3.64
N LYS A 51 16.16 4.89 -4.45
CA LYS A 51 17.42 5.57 -4.05
C LYS A 51 17.99 5.05 -2.72
N ASP A 52 18.17 3.75 -2.61
CA ASP A 52 18.68 3.06 -1.40
C ASP A 52 17.82 3.28 -0.14
N LYS A 53 16.57 3.69 -0.29
CA LYS A 53 15.61 3.83 0.80
C LYS A 53 14.47 2.85 0.61
N GLN A 54 14.26 2.02 1.62
CA GLN A 54 13.20 1.01 1.64
C GLN A 54 12.02 1.52 2.47
N PHE A 55 10.82 1.19 2.04
CA PHE A 55 9.58 1.57 2.72
C PHE A 55 8.48 0.54 2.46
N TRP A 56 7.48 0.53 3.33
CA TRP A 56 6.23 -0.18 3.11
C TRP A 56 5.23 0.74 2.43
N LEU A 57 4.62 0.28 1.35
CA LEU A 57 3.51 0.96 0.70
C LEU A 57 2.22 0.22 1.04
N VAL A 58 1.20 0.95 1.49
CA VAL A 58 -0.08 0.41 1.93
C VAL A 58 -1.19 1.03 1.09
N ASP A 59 -1.93 0.19 0.36
CA ASP A 59 -3.20 0.58 -0.23
C ASP A 59 -4.32 0.34 0.78
N THR A 60 -4.87 1.44 1.34
CA THR A 60 -5.92 1.35 2.37
C THR A 60 -7.29 0.98 1.81
N ALA A 61 -7.47 0.99 0.49
CA ALA A 61 -8.72 0.57 -0.15
C ALA A 61 -8.81 -0.94 -0.38
N GLY A 62 -7.68 -1.67 -0.22
CA GLY A 62 -7.58 -3.09 -0.51
C GLY A 62 -7.73 -3.40 -2.02
N ILE A 63 -7.11 -4.49 -2.49
CA ILE A 63 -7.52 -5.11 -3.75
C ILE A 63 -8.60 -6.11 -3.37
N LYS A 64 -9.86 -5.74 -3.51
CA LYS A 64 -10.98 -6.63 -3.30
C LYS A 64 -11.27 -7.42 -4.57
N ASP A 65 -11.70 -8.67 -4.37
CA ASP A 65 -12.45 -9.39 -5.38
C ASP A 65 -13.69 -8.56 -5.75
N PRO A 66 -14.11 -8.56 -7.04
CA PRO A 66 -15.23 -7.74 -7.53
C PRO A 66 -16.58 -8.02 -6.85
N GLU A 67 -16.66 -9.02 -5.99
CA GLU A 67 -17.89 -9.47 -5.31
C GLU A 67 -18.09 -8.90 -3.90
N ASP A 68 -17.08 -8.20 -3.32
CA ASP A 68 -17.20 -7.61 -1.98
C ASP A 68 -17.51 -6.11 -2.04
N GLU A 69 -18.76 -5.74 -1.77
CA GLU A 69 -19.28 -4.35 -1.77
C GLU A 69 -18.80 -3.46 -0.60
N PHE A 70 -17.84 -3.88 0.21
CA PHE A 70 -17.40 -3.13 1.39
C PHE A 70 -16.20 -2.23 1.07
N GLU A 71 -16.47 -1.03 0.60
CA GLU A 71 -15.48 0.04 0.51
C GLU A 71 -15.25 0.65 1.90
N PHE A 72 -13.97 0.68 2.36
CA PHE A 72 -13.66 1.44 3.57
C PHE A 72 -14.12 2.88 3.41
N THR A 73 -14.84 3.40 4.38
CA THR A 73 -15.18 4.81 4.41
C THR A 73 -13.89 5.63 4.44
N ILE A 74 -13.94 6.84 3.89
CA ILE A 74 -12.84 7.80 3.95
C ILE A 74 -12.32 7.95 5.40
N GLN A 75 -13.22 7.91 6.37
CA GLN A 75 -12.90 8.00 7.78
C GLN A 75 -12.01 6.84 8.26
N GLU A 76 -12.34 5.62 7.88
CA GLU A 76 -11.58 4.42 8.25
C GLU A 76 -10.21 4.41 7.60
N GLN A 77 -10.11 4.75 6.31
CA GLN A 77 -8.82 4.86 5.61
C GLN A 77 -7.86 5.81 6.31
N ILE A 78 -8.35 6.99 6.69
CA ILE A 78 -7.50 8.00 7.34
C ILE A 78 -7.17 7.62 8.77
N THR A 79 -8.11 7.04 9.51
CA THR A 79 -7.83 6.56 10.87
C THR A 79 -6.73 5.50 10.84
N GLN A 80 -6.84 4.53 9.95
CA GLN A 80 -5.81 3.51 9.77
C GLN A 80 -4.46 4.10 9.36
N ALA A 81 -4.45 5.06 8.43
CA ALA A 81 -3.23 5.76 8.00
C ALA A 81 -2.64 6.61 9.14
N ALA A 82 -3.48 7.26 9.95
CA ALA A 82 -3.05 8.04 11.10
C ALA A 82 -2.37 7.19 12.17
N ASP A 83 -2.84 5.96 12.39
CA ASP A 83 -2.30 5.07 13.41
C ASP A 83 -0.99 4.39 12.96
N SER A 84 -0.89 4.01 11.69
CA SER A 84 0.17 3.11 11.21
C SER A 84 1.20 3.75 10.28
N ALA A 85 0.85 4.76 9.48
CA ALA A 85 1.74 5.33 8.47
C ALA A 85 2.71 6.38 9.04
N ASP A 86 3.87 6.50 8.41
CA ASP A 86 4.84 7.57 8.65
C ASP A 86 4.66 8.73 7.63
N VAL A 87 4.12 8.43 6.45
CA VAL A 87 3.80 9.39 5.38
C VAL A 87 2.41 9.07 4.83
N ILE A 88 1.61 10.09 4.52
CA ILE A 88 0.27 9.94 3.96
C ILE A 88 0.24 10.54 2.55
N TRP A 89 -0.20 9.75 1.58
CA TRP A 89 -0.48 10.18 0.22
C TRP A 89 -1.98 10.35 0.02
N VAL A 90 -2.43 11.60 -0.09
CA VAL A 90 -3.81 11.93 -0.44
C VAL A 90 -3.93 11.97 -1.95
N MET A 91 -4.81 11.16 -2.52
CA MET A 91 -4.97 11.03 -3.97
C MET A 91 -6.30 11.59 -4.44
N VAL A 92 -6.27 12.45 -5.46
CA VAL A 92 -7.40 13.08 -6.13
C VAL A 92 -7.29 12.97 -7.64
N GLU A 93 -8.37 13.26 -8.36
CA GLU A 93 -8.42 13.22 -9.84
C GLU A 93 -8.31 14.63 -10.43
N ALA A 94 -7.50 14.77 -11.48
CA ALA A 94 -7.31 16.04 -12.19
C ALA A 94 -8.46 16.41 -13.12
N ASP A 95 -9.21 15.42 -13.59
CA ASP A 95 -10.33 15.59 -14.55
C ASP A 95 -11.67 15.90 -13.90
N VAL A 96 -11.75 15.84 -12.56
CA VAL A 96 -12.96 16.10 -11.78
C VAL A 96 -12.75 17.29 -10.82
N ALA A 97 -13.78 18.11 -10.60
CA ALA A 97 -13.72 19.20 -9.62
C ALA A 97 -13.49 18.66 -8.19
N ILE A 98 -12.72 19.41 -7.41
CA ILE A 98 -12.53 19.11 -5.99
C ILE A 98 -13.91 19.12 -5.32
N ASN A 99 -14.29 18.02 -4.72
CA ASN A 99 -15.53 17.87 -4.00
C ASN A 99 -15.33 17.94 -2.47
N GLU A 100 -16.41 17.74 -1.72
CA GLU A 100 -16.37 17.80 -0.25
C GLU A 100 -15.56 16.65 0.35
N ASP A 101 -15.60 15.47 -0.24
CA ASP A 101 -14.83 14.31 0.23
C ASP A 101 -13.35 14.55 0.06
N ASP A 102 -12.90 15.12 -1.06
CA ASP A 102 -11.48 15.48 -1.27
C ASP A 102 -11.00 16.47 -0.20
N ARG A 103 -11.82 17.47 0.11
CA ARG A 103 -11.53 18.45 1.18
C ARG A 103 -11.48 17.78 2.55
N ARG A 104 -12.40 16.87 2.79
CA ARG A 104 -12.47 16.12 4.06
C ARG A 104 -11.23 15.25 4.25
N VAL A 105 -10.85 14.47 3.22
CA VAL A 105 -9.62 13.63 3.23
C VAL A 105 -8.40 14.50 3.50
N ALA A 106 -8.23 15.59 2.74
CA ALA A 106 -7.06 16.48 2.89
C ALA A 106 -7.00 17.09 4.31
N LYS A 107 -8.13 17.61 4.81
CA LYS A 107 -8.22 18.19 6.16
C LYS A 107 -7.89 17.17 7.25
N MET A 108 -8.37 15.94 7.12
CA MET A 108 -8.13 14.89 8.10
C MET A 108 -6.68 14.42 8.05
N ALA A 109 -6.10 14.25 6.84
CA ALA A 109 -4.69 13.91 6.68
C ALA A 109 -3.78 14.96 7.30
N LEU A 110 -4.03 16.25 7.06
CA LEU A 110 -3.26 17.35 7.65
C LEU A 110 -3.34 17.39 9.19
N LYS A 111 -4.47 16.98 9.79
CA LYS A 111 -4.60 16.91 11.26
C LYS A 111 -3.71 15.86 11.90
N THR A 112 -3.23 14.88 11.16
CA THR A 112 -2.33 13.83 11.70
C THR A 112 -0.94 14.35 12.06
N GLN A 113 -0.58 15.57 11.60
CA GLN A 113 0.76 16.16 11.74
C GLN A 113 1.89 15.35 11.09
N LYS A 114 1.56 14.36 10.28
CA LYS A 114 2.52 13.58 9.48
C LYS A 114 2.83 14.29 8.17
N PRO A 115 3.95 13.97 7.50
CA PRO A 115 4.17 14.42 6.13
C PRO A 115 3.02 13.96 5.21
N VAL A 116 2.37 14.93 4.55
CA VAL A 116 1.25 14.67 3.64
C VAL A 116 1.62 15.13 2.24
N PHE A 117 1.40 14.28 1.24
CA PHE A 117 1.57 14.61 -0.17
C PHE A 117 0.21 14.55 -0.86
N LEU A 118 -0.07 15.52 -1.73
CA LEU A 118 -1.22 15.49 -2.61
C LEU A 118 -0.80 14.92 -3.98
N ILE A 119 -1.44 13.87 -4.39
CA ILE A 119 -1.24 13.24 -5.69
C ILE A 119 -2.45 13.58 -6.55
N VAL A 120 -2.24 14.43 -7.54
CA VAL A 120 -3.26 14.80 -8.54
C VAL A 120 -3.09 13.89 -9.73
N ASN A 121 -3.91 12.85 -9.81
CA ASN A 121 -3.82 11.80 -10.82
C ASN A 121 -4.71 12.10 -12.05
N LYS A 122 -4.50 11.34 -13.12
CA LYS A 122 -5.25 11.43 -14.39
C LYS A 122 -5.05 12.77 -15.11
N ILE A 123 -3.87 13.39 -15.01
CA ILE A 123 -3.57 14.65 -15.71
C ILE A 123 -3.68 14.54 -17.23
N ASP A 124 -3.58 13.34 -17.79
CA ASP A 124 -3.82 13.05 -19.20
C ASP A 124 -5.26 13.33 -19.64
N LYS A 125 -6.21 13.33 -18.70
CA LYS A 125 -7.62 13.61 -18.94
C LYS A 125 -8.03 15.05 -18.60
N ALA A 126 -7.18 15.81 -17.93
CA ALA A 126 -7.45 17.16 -17.41
C ALA A 126 -7.33 18.26 -18.48
N ARG A 127 -7.77 18.00 -19.71
CA ARG A 127 -7.62 18.94 -20.85
C ARG A 127 -8.25 20.31 -20.53
N GLY A 128 -7.40 21.36 -20.59
CA GLY A 128 -7.83 22.75 -20.42
C GLY A 128 -8.24 23.14 -18.99
N ARG A 129 -8.00 22.28 -18.01
CA ARG A 129 -8.31 22.55 -16.61
C ARG A 129 -7.17 23.23 -15.89
N GLU A 130 -7.48 24.20 -15.06
CA GLU A 130 -6.53 24.88 -14.21
C GLU A 130 -6.20 24.01 -13.00
N LEU A 131 -4.96 23.48 -12.92
CA LEU A 131 -4.53 22.56 -11.86
C LEU A 131 -4.19 23.29 -10.55
N THR A 132 -4.08 24.61 -10.55
CA THR A 132 -3.82 25.44 -9.36
C THR A 132 -4.96 25.37 -8.33
N GLU A 133 -6.17 24.95 -8.73
CA GLU A 133 -7.27 24.75 -7.79
C GLU A 133 -6.93 23.76 -6.67
N PHE A 134 -6.07 22.77 -6.94
CA PHE A 134 -5.69 21.74 -5.97
C PHE A 134 -4.84 22.29 -4.80
N GLU A 135 -4.22 23.45 -4.96
CA GLU A 135 -3.50 24.15 -3.88
C GLU A 135 -4.45 24.54 -2.73
N ARG A 136 -5.74 24.74 -3.05
CA ARG A 136 -6.78 25.06 -2.05
C ARG A 136 -7.04 23.94 -1.04
N LEU A 137 -6.54 22.75 -1.28
CA LEU A 137 -6.58 21.65 -0.30
C LEU A 137 -5.56 21.84 0.86
N GLY A 138 -4.65 22.81 0.74
CA GLY A 138 -3.72 23.19 1.81
C GLY A 138 -2.53 22.24 2.00
N ILE A 139 -2.39 21.24 1.14
CA ILE A 139 -1.24 20.32 1.17
C ILE A 139 -0.10 20.94 0.35
N LYS A 140 1.05 21.16 0.99
CA LYS A 140 2.19 21.88 0.39
C LYS A 140 2.89 21.10 -0.72
N THR A 141 3.02 19.79 -0.56
CA THR A 141 3.71 18.93 -1.54
C THR A 141 2.69 18.37 -2.50
N ILE A 142 2.65 18.88 -3.72
CA ILE A 142 1.75 18.44 -4.77
C ILE A 142 2.57 17.76 -5.87
N VAL A 143 2.11 16.57 -6.31
CA VAL A 143 2.69 15.81 -7.41
C VAL A 143 1.60 15.45 -8.40
N TYR A 144 1.83 15.77 -9.66
CA TYR A 144 0.92 15.49 -10.76
C TYR A 144 1.29 14.18 -11.44
N THR A 145 0.32 13.28 -11.60
CA THR A 145 0.57 11.93 -12.11
C THR A 145 -0.40 11.50 -13.20
N SER A 146 0.09 10.61 -14.08
CA SER A 146 -0.74 9.85 -15.01
C SER A 146 -0.23 8.41 -15.04
N MET A 147 -1.01 7.49 -14.50
CA MET A 147 -0.62 6.07 -14.46
C MET A 147 -0.49 5.46 -15.87
N PRO A 148 -1.43 5.70 -16.82
CA PRO A 148 -1.30 5.16 -18.17
C PRO A 148 -0.06 5.68 -18.93
N GLN A 149 0.38 6.90 -18.63
CA GLN A 149 1.56 7.50 -19.26
C GLN A 149 2.84 7.28 -18.43
N GLY A 150 2.71 6.69 -17.25
CA GLY A 150 3.83 6.53 -16.32
C GLY A 150 4.45 7.83 -15.83
N LYS A 151 3.76 8.97 -15.94
CA LYS A 151 4.26 10.28 -15.54
C LYS A 151 4.12 10.53 -14.04
N GLY A 152 5.09 11.25 -13.48
CA GLY A 152 5.06 11.77 -12.11
C GLY A 152 5.43 10.76 -11.03
N ILE A 153 5.54 9.46 -11.32
CA ILE A 153 5.86 8.44 -10.33
C ILE A 153 7.27 8.63 -9.78
N ASP A 154 8.25 8.87 -10.65
CA ASP A 154 9.64 9.08 -10.22
C ASP A 154 9.78 10.35 -9.37
N VAL A 155 9.06 11.43 -9.75
CA VAL A 155 9.02 12.68 -8.98
C VAL A 155 8.41 12.43 -7.59
N LEU A 156 7.33 11.64 -7.52
CA LEU A 156 6.68 11.27 -6.26
C LEU A 156 7.64 10.50 -5.35
N LEU A 157 8.33 9.51 -5.90
CA LEU A 157 9.28 8.69 -5.16
C LEU A 157 10.53 9.49 -4.74
N ASP A 158 10.99 10.43 -5.56
CA ASP A 158 12.07 11.33 -5.21
C ASP A 158 11.69 12.21 -4.01
N ARG A 159 10.50 12.82 -4.05
CA ARG A 159 9.97 13.62 -2.93
C ARG A 159 9.78 12.78 -1.67
N LEU A 160 9.34 11.53 -1.82
CA LEU A 160 9.26 10.61 -0.68
C LEU A 160 10.64 10.35 -0.10
N ALA A 161 11.63 10.09 -0.96
CA ALA A 161 13.00 9.83 -0.52
C ALA A 161 13.60 11.01 0.25
N ASP A 162 13.20 12.26 -0.01
CA ASP A 162 13.67 13.42 0.75
C ASP A 162 13.14 13.44 2.20
N VAL A 163 12.00 12.82 2.45
CA VAL A 163 11.28 12.88 3.73
C VAL A 163 11.54 11.66 4.61
N ILE A 164 11.65 10.46 4.03
CA ILE A 164 11.85 9.24 4.79
C ILE A 164 13.33 9.03 5.16
N PRO A 165 13.62 8.44 6.35
CA PRO A 165 15.00 8.13 6.74
C PRO A 165 15.62 7.04 5.86
N LYS A 166 16.93 7.02 5.75
CA LYS A 166 17.64 5.84 5.20
C LYS A 166 17.46 4.68 6.18
N ALA A 167 16.53 3.81 5.88
CA ALA A 167 16.34 2.56 6.59
C ALA A 167 16.48 1.43 5.57
N THR A 168 17.58 0.73 5.59
CA THR A 168 17.77 -0.53 4.90
C THR A 168 17.61 -1.63 5.92
N LEU A 169 16.61 -2.49 5.75
CA LEU A 169 16.71 -3.81 6.33
C LEU A 169 17.83 -4.51 5.56
N LYS A 170 19.02 -4.62 6.14
CA LYS A 170 19.96 -5.64 5.68
C LYS A 170 19.25 -6.97 5.95
N GLU A 171 18.55 -7.47 4.94
CA GLU A 171 18.17 -8.86 4.94
C GLU A 171 19.46 -9.66 4.80
N SER A 172 20.08 -9.97 5.94
CA SER A 172 20.87 -11.18 5.99
C SER A 172 19.84 -12.30 5.88
N ASP A 173 19.46 -12.64 4.65
CA ASP A 173 18.55 -13.77 4.40
C ASP A 173 19.32 -15.08 4.63
N ASN A 174 19.78 -15.26 5.88
CA ASN A 174 20.29 -16.52 6.39
C ASN A 174 19.15 -17.52 6.69
N ARG A 175 17.93 -17.20 6.24
CA ARG A 175 16.78 -18.08 6.43
C ARG A 175 16.85 -19.19 5.39
N ILE A 176 16.89 -20.42 5.88
CA ILE A 176 16.72 -21.59 5.03
C ILE A 176 15.25 -21.62 4.61
N ARG A 177 14.97 -21.45 3.32
CA ARG A 177 13.63 -21.57 2.75
C ARG A 177 13.31 -23.04 2.55
N LEU A 178 12.36 -23.56 3.34
CA LEU A 178 11.92 -24.95 3.26
C LEU A 178 10.54 -25.04 2.59
N ALA A 179 10.44 -25.82 1.53
CA ALA A 179 9.17 -26.17 0.89
C ALA A 179 8.81 -27.63 1.22
N ILE A 180 7.60 -27.86 1.74
CA ILE A 180 7.08 -29.20 2.03
C ILE A 180 6.13 -29.61 0.90
N LEU A 181 6.56 -30.56 0.06
CA LEU A 181 5.79 -31.07 -1.05
C LEU A 181 5.33 -32.50 -0.77
N GLY A 182 4.16 -32.87 -1.29
CA GLY A 182 3.62 -34.22 -1.16
C GLY A 182 2.13 -34.30 -1.52
N ARG A 183 1.61 -35.53 -1.60
CA ARG A 183 0.22 -35.79 -1.90
C ARG A 183 -0.72 -35.17 -0.85
N PRO A 184 -2.00 -34.92 -1.16
CA PRO A 184 -3.00 -34.53 -0.16
C PRO A 184 -3.02 -35.52 1.03
N ASN A 185 -3.33 -35.02 2.24
CA ASN A 185 -3.53 -35.80 3.47
C ASN A 185 -2.33 -36.61 3.99
N VAL A 186 -1.10 -36.34 3.53
CA VAL A 186 0.12 -36.99 4.06
C VAL A 186 0.72 -36.31 5.30
N GLY A 187 0.02 -35.33 5.88
CA GLY A 187 0.47 -34.66 7.10
C GLY A 187 1.36 -33.42 6.93
N LYS A 188 1.41 -32.82 5.70
CA LYS A 188 2.23 -31.62 5.43
C LYS A 188 1.94 -30.47 6.39
N SER A 189 0.65 -30.15 6.61
CA SER A 189 0.23 -29.07 7.52
C SER A 189 0.56 -29.39 8.97
N GLN A 190 0.49 -30.64 9.36
CA GLN A 190 0.86 -31.07 10.71
C GLN A 190 2.37 -30.94 10.93
N LEU A 191 3.18 -31.37 9.95
CA LEU A 191 4.63 -31.20 9.98
C LEU A 191 5.02 -29.71 10.02
N PHE A 192 4.39 -28.87 9.20
CA PHE A 192 4.60 -27.42 9.21
C PHE A 192 4.30 -26.81 10.57
N ASN A 193 3.14 -27.12 11.17
CA ASN A 193 2.74 -26.63 12.49
C ASN A 193 3.72 -27.09 13.58
N THR A 194 4.22 -28.31 13.50
CA THR A 194 5.20 -28.84 14.45
C THR A 194 6.55 -28.08 14.34
N LEU A 195 7.01 -27.83 13.12
CA LEU A 195 8.26 -27.09 12.88
C LEU A 195 8.16 -25.62 13.28
N SER A 196 7.03 -24.96 13.02
CA SER A 196 6.79 -23.57 13.37
C SER A 196 6.51 -23.34 14.86
N LYS A 197 6.31 -24.40 15.65
CA LYS A 197 5.86 -24.36 17.06
C LYS A 197 4.58 -23.51 17.27
N LYS A 198 3.82 -23.28 16.22
CA LYS A 198 2.55 -22.53 16.21
C LYS A 198 1.59 -23.21 15.26
N GLN A 199 0.32 -23.21 15.60
CA GLN A 199 -0.73 -23.71 14.71
C GLN A 199 -1.03 -22.64 13.65
N GLN A 200 -0.27 -22.66 12.57
CA GLN A 200 -0.38 -21.69 11.46
C GLN A 200 -1.07 -22.27 10.21
N ALA A 201 -1.30 -23.58 10.18
CA ALA A 201 -2.02 -24.24 9.10
C ALA A 201 -3.22 -25.01 9.67
N ILE A 202 -4.36 -24.92 8.96
CA ILE A 202 -5.56 -25.70 9.31
C ILE A 202 -5.37 -27.14 8.83
N VAL A 203 -5.49 -28.08 9.74
CA VAL A 203 -5.45 -29.50 9.43
C VAL A 203 -6.90 -30.01 9.30
N ALA A 204 -7.26 -30.52 8.13
CA ALA A 204 -8.55 -31.14 7.87
C ALA A 204 -8.39 -32.41 7.03
N ASP A 205 -9.31 -33.36 7.21
CA ASP A 205 -9.28 -34.65 6.49
C ASP A 205 -9.71 -34.56 5.02
N ARG A 206 -9.89 -33.35 4.48
CA ARG A 206 -10.28 -33.16 3.07
C ARG A 206 -9.07 -32.83 2.20
N ALA A 207 -8.96 -33.51 1.06
CA ALA A 207 -7.96 -33.22 0.04
C ALA A 207 -8.12 -31.78 -0.48
N GLY A 208 -7.03 -31.01 -0.55
CA GLY A 208 -7.03 -29.62 -1.05
C GLY A 208 -7.22 -28.52 0.00
N THR A 209 -7.22 -28.86 1.30
CA THR A 209 -7.38 -27.89 2.40
C THR A 209 -6.23 -26.86 2.50
N THR A 210 -5.03 -27.22 2.04
CA THR A 210 -3.86 -26.33 2.08
C THR A 210 -3.49 -25.96 0.65
N ARG A 211 -4.14 -24.93 0.10
CA ARG A 211 -3.80 -24.33 -1.21
C ARG A 211 -2.92 -23.09 -1.09
N ASP A 212 -2.85 -22.50 0.08
CA ASP A 212 -2.11 -21.28 0.32
C ASP A 212 -0.66 -21.55 0.71
N ILE A 213 0.23 -20.68 0.26
CA ILE A 213 1.62 -20.70 0.66
C ILE A 213 1.70 -20.03 2.04
N ASN A 214 1.85 -20.84 3.07
CA ASN A 214 2.15 -20.33 4.42
C ASN A 214 3.64 -19.94 4.47
N ARG A 215 3.93 -18.66 4.62
CA ARG A 215 5.28 -18.09 4.75
C ARG A 215 5.60 -17.76 6.20
#